data_8cd2e8426aa6d813ab04de826a7ccde7
#
_entry.id   8cd2e8426aa6d813ab04de826a7ccde7
#
_cell.length_a   1.000
_cell.length_b   1.000
_cell.length_c   1.000
_cell.angle_alpha   90.00
_cell.angle_beta   90.00
_cell.angle_gamma   90.00
#
_symmetry.space_group_name_H-M   'P 1'
#
loop_
_entity.id
_entity.type
_entity.pdbx_description
1 polymer ?
#
loop_
_entity_poly.entity_id
_entity_poly.type
_entity_poly.pdbx_seq_one_letter_code
_entity_poly.pdbx_strand_id
1 'polypeptide(L)'
;MKYDMLTILGPTATGKTQLAAAVASRIHGEILSADSRQIYRGMDLGTGKDLADYIVNGKQIPYHLIDLADAGTQFNVFEFQRRFRDAYTDIRQRNGFPVFCGGSGLYLEAVLKGYKLTQVPSDQERRDVLSELSLEELSEILRGYKKVHNSSDTETRNRAIRAIEIEEYLLLHPDLDFEFPKINSLIVGVSFDRDTRRERITKRLKQRLDEGMVEEVRGLLNSGLTSESLTYYGLEYKFLTLYITGELSSEEMFEKLNIAIHQFAKRQMTWFRKMEREGFEIHWLDGYLPMEEKIRSVLQWLK
;
A
#
# COMPACT_ATOMS: atom_id res chain seq x y z
N MET A 1 8.03 -26.15 0.00
CA MET A 1 8.55 -24.96 0.71
C MET A 1 7.90 -24.88 2.08
N LYS A 2 8.62 -24.41 3.07
CA LYS A 2 8.13 -24.26 4.47
C LYS A 2 7.01 -23.21 4.61
N TYR A 3 6.98 -22.25 3.69
CA TYR A 3 6.06 -21.12 3.69
C TYR A 3 5.03 -21.21 2.57
N ASP A 4 3.85 -20.61 2.78
CA ASP A 4 2.77 -20.54 1.80
C ASP A 4 2.94 -19.36 0.84
N MET A 5 3.67 -18.33 1.28
CA MET A 5 3.88 -17.08 0.57
C MET A 5 5.23 -16.46 0.94
N LEU A 6 5.81 -15.69 0.05
CA LEU A 6 6.91 -14.76 0.32
C LEU A 6 6.37 -13.33 0.37
N THR A 7 6.67 -12.59 1.43
CA THR A 7 6.39 -11.16 1.49
C THR A 7 7.68 -10.38 1.37
N ILE A 8 7.77 -9.48 0.37
CA ILE A 8 8.90 -8.55 0.22
C ILE A 8 8.42 -7.14 0.49
N LEU A 9 8.90 -6.54 1.55
CA LEU A 9 8.52 -5.20 1.97
C LEU A 9 9.73 -4.25 2.03
N GLY A 10 9.44 -2.97 2.11
CA GLY A 10 10.46 -1.94 2.26
C GLY A 10 9.90 -0.56 1.90
N PRO A 11 10.57 0.50 2.33
CA PRO A 11 10.15 1.85 1.96
C PRO A 11 10.30 2.10 0.46
N THR A 12 9.76 3.22 0.01
CA THR A 12 9.90 3.63 -1.40
C THR A 12 11.36 3.74 -1.83
N ALA A 13 11.66 3.49 -3.09
CA ALA A 13 12.99 3.56 -3.71
C ALA A 13 14.04 2.53 -3.21
N THR A 14 13.62 1.39 -2.63
CA THR A 14 14.57 0.35 -2.17
C THR A 14 14.83 -0.77 -3.18
N GLY A 15 14.13 -0.81 -4.32
CA GLY A 15 14.29 -1.89 -5.33
C GLY A 15 13.60 -3.19 -4.96
N LYS A 16 12.60 -3.14 -4.05
CA LYS A 16 11.83 -4.33 -3.63
C LYS A 16 11.12 -5.04 -4.78
N THR A 17 10.58 -4.29 -5.77
CA THR A 17 9.87 -4.85 -6.93
C THR A 17 10.81 -5.67 -7.81
N GLN A 18 11.99 -5.14 -8.10
CA GLN A 18 13.03 -5.85 -8.86
C GLN A 18 13.46 -7.14 -8.16
N LEU A 19 13.66 -7.09 -6.83
CA LEU A 19 13.97 -8.28 -6.06
C LEU A 19 12.81 -9.30 -6.10
N ALA A 20 11.57 -8.84 -5.94
CA ALA A 20 10.39 -9.70 -5.98
C ALA A 20 10.26 -10.39 -7.34
N ALA A 21 10.41 -9.67 -8.44
CA ALA A 21 10.37 -10.23 -9.78
C ALA A 21 11.51 -11.22 -10.02
N ALA A 22 12.73 -10.89 -9.61
CA ALA A 22 13.90 -11.76 -9.75
C ALA A 22 13.75 -13.06 -8.95
N VAL A 23 13.23 -13.01 -7.72
CA VAL A 23 12.95 -14.22 -6.92
C VAL A 23 11.79 -15.00 -7.52
N ALA A 24 10.68 -14.35 -7.90
CA ALA A 24 9.53 -15.00 -8.51
C ALA A 24 9.91 -15.79 -9.76
N SER A 25 10.82 -15.25 -10.60
CA SER A 25 11.33 -15.96 -11.80
C SER A 25 12.04 -17.29 -11.48
N ARG A 26 12.62 -17.43 -10.28
CA ARG A 26 13.36 -18.62 -9.84
C ARG A 26 12.49 -19.71 -9.19
N ILE A 27 11.28 -19.32 -8.73
CA ILE A 27 10.41 -20.21 -7.94
C ILE A 27 9.05 -20.44 -8.59
N HIS A 28 8.88 -20.11 -9.86
CA HIS A 28 7.57 -20.09 -10.54
C HIS A 28 6.53 -19.29 -9.76
N GLY A 29 6.96 -18.12 -9.28
CA GLY A 29 6.14 -17.23 -8.46
C GLY A 29 5.38 -16.20 -9.30
N GLU A 30 4.29 -15.69 -8.72
CA GLU A 30 3.50 -14.60 -9.26
C GLU A 30 3.40 -13.49 -8.21
N ILE A 31 3.45 -12.23 -8.64
CA ILE A 31 3.53 -11.09 -7.73
C ILE A 31 2.13 -10.58 -7.40
N LEU A 32 1.87 -10.39 -6.10
CA LEU A 32 0.70 -9.69 -5.57
C LEU A 32 1.17 -8.32 -5.08
N SER A 33 0.76 -7.23 -5.74
CA SER A 33 1.19 -5.88 -5.33
C SER A 33 0.50 -5.46 -4.03
N ALA A 34 1.30 -4.99 -3.06
CA ALA A 34 0.84 -4.38 -1.81
C ALA A 34 1.06 -2.86 -1.83
N ASP A 35 0.67 -2.21 -2.92
CA ASP A 35 0.74 -0.75 -3.05
C ASP A 35 -0.65 -0.16 -3.30
N SER A 36 -1.13 0.64 -2.35
CA SER A 36 -2.47 1.23 -2.39
C SER A 36 -2.65 2.28 -3.49
N ARG A 37 -1.58 2.70 -4.15
CA ARG A 37 -1.61 3.69 -5.21
C ARG A 37 -1.56 3.06 -6.61
N GLN A 38 -0.89 1.92 -6.75
CA GLN A 38 -0.79 1.19 -8.02
C GLN A 38 -2.11 0.53 -8.46
N ILE A 39 -3.14 0.62 -7.66
CA ILE A 39 -4.48 0.07 -7.92
C ILE A 39 -5.20 0.80 -9.05
N TYR A 40 -4.88 2.08 -9.28
CA TYR A 40 -5.63 2.95 -10.19
C TYR A 40 -5.06 2.94 -11.61
N ARG A 41 -5.92 2.68 -12.61
CA ARG A 41 -5.56 2.71 -14.04
C ARG A 41 -5.15 4.09 -14.49
N GLY A 42 -4.13 4.16 -15.36
CA GLY A 42 -3.66 5.43 -15.92
C GLY A 42 -2.92 6.33 -14.94
N MET A 43 -2.62 5.83 -13.73
CA MET A 43 -1.83 6.50 -12.71
C MET A 43 -0.52 5.73 -12.53
N ASP A 44 0.46 5.95 -13.42
CA ASP A 44 1.62 5.08 -13.55
C ASP A 44 2.89 5.71 -12.98
N LEU A 45 3.32 6.84 -13.52
CA LEU A 45 4.54 7.52 -13.07
C LEU A 45 4.41 8.05 -11.64
N GLY A 46 3.30 8.70 -11.33
CA GLY A 46 3.05 9.25 -10.00
C GLY A 46 2.88 8.18 -8.92
N THR A 47 2.45 6.97 -9.25
CA THR A 47 2.33 5.86 -8.29
C THR A 47 3.53 4.94 -8.27
N GLY A 48 4.41 5.06 -9.26
CA GLY A 48 5.56 4.21 -9.39
C GLY A 48 5.26 2.79 -9.81
N LYS A 49 4.36 2.62 -10.74
CA LYS A 49 4.13 1.39 -11.47
C LYS A 49 5.24 1.15 -12.49
N ASP A 50 6.42 0.84 -12.03
CA ASP A 50 7.55 0.56 -12.91
C ASP A 50 7.36 -0.86 -13.53
N LEU A 51 6.44 -0.98 -14.51
CA LEU A 51 6.04 -2.27 -15.08
C LEU A 51 7.19 -3.02 -15.75
N ALA A 52 8.23 -2.31 -16.18
CA ALA A 52 9.47 -2.90 -16.67
C ALA A 52 10.20 -3.75 -15.61
N ASP A 53 10.02 -3.46 -14.32
CA ASP A 53 10.60 -4.23 -13.23
C ASP A 53 10.06 -5.68 -13.16
N TYR A 54 8.89 -5.95 -13.78
CA TYR A 54 8.29 -7.28 -13.85
C TYR A 54 8.80 -8.10 -15.05
N ILE A 55 9.74 -7.57 -15.84
CA ILE A 55 10.37 -8.30 -16.94
C ILE A 55 11.75 -8.79 -16.49
N VAL A 56 11.91 -10.10 -16.39
CA VAL A 56 13.17 -10.73 -15.98
C VAL A 56 13.68 -11.63 -17.12
N ASN A 57 14.87 -11.35 -17.63
CA ASN A 57 15.47 -12.08 -18.76
C ASN A 57 14.54 -12.19 -19.97
N GLY A 58 13.82 -11.10 -20.29
CA GLY A 58 12.89 -11.04 -21.41
C GLY A 58 11.55 -11.76 -21.19
N LYS A 59 11.30 -12.29 -20.00
CA LYS A 59 10.01 -12.92 -19.64
C LYS A 59 9.23 -12.05 -18.66
N GLN A 60 7.95 -11.86 -18.95
CA GLN A 60 7.02 -11.20 -18.06
C GLN A 60 6.74 -12.09 -16.86
N ILE A 61 6.98 -11.58 -15.66
CA ILE A 61 6.53 -12.21 -14.41
C ILE A 61 5.07 -11.81 -14.20
N PRO A 62 4.15 -12.76 -13.99
CA PRO A 62 2.76 -12.45 -13.72
C PRO A 62 2.63 -11.59 -12.46
N TYR A 63 1.78 -10.57 -12.52
CA TYR A 63 1.48 -9.69 -11.40
C TYR A 63 -0.01 -9.44 -11.28
N HIS A 64 -0.46 -9.19 -10.06
CA HIS A 64 -1.85 -8.99 -9.69
C HIS A 64 -1.97 -7.78 -8.78
N LEU A 65 -3.18 -7.28 -8.59
CA LEU A 65 -3.53 -6.17 -7.70
C LEU A 65 -2.97 -4.82 -8.16
N ILE A 66 -2.77 -4.70 -9.46
CA ILE A 66 -2.45 -3.46 -10.16
C ILE A 66 -3.60 -3.17 -11.12
N ASP A 67 -3.93 -1.90 -11.36
CA ASP A 67 -4.98 -1.47 -12.30
C ASP A 67 -6.37 -2.10 -12.05
N LEU A 68 -6.79 -2.16 -10.80
CA LEU A 68 -8.07 -2.74 -10.40
C LEU A 68 -9.26 -1.76 -10.49
N ALA A 69 -8.99 -0.47 -10.36
CA ALA A 69 -9.99 0.58 -10.26
C ALA A 69 -9.65 1.74 -11.20
N ASP A 70 -10.66 2.46 -11.62
CA ASP A 70 -10.45 3.66 -12.42
C ASP A 70 -10.15 4.87 -11.52
N ALA A 71 -9.32 5.80 -12.02
CA ALA A 71 -9.12 7.09 -11.39
C ALA A 71 -10.50 7.80 -11.26
N GLY A 72 -10.73 8.48 -10.15
CA GLY A 72 -12.05 9.04 -9.81
C GLY A 72 -12.84 8.18 -8.81
N THR A 73 -12.45 6.91 -8.59
CA THR A 73 -13.10 6.01 -7.64
C THR A 73 -12.32 5.90 -6.33
N GLN A 74 -12.97 5.42 -5.28
CA GLN A 74 -12.33 5.11 -4.01
C GLN A 74 -12.16 3.61 -3.86
N PHE A 75 -10.97 3.19 -3.42
CA PHE A 75 -10.65 1.81 -3.16
C PHE A 75 -10.15 1.67 -1.71
N ASN A 76 -10.70 0.73 -0.98
CA ASN A 76 -10.45 0.57 0.44
C ASN A 76 -9.75 -0.76 0.79
N VAL A 77 -9.32 -0.90 2.04
CA VAL A 77 -8.57 -2.08 2.50
C VAL A 77 -9.40 -3.37 2.49
N PHE A 78 -10.72 -3.28 2.67
CA PHE A 78 -11.64 -4.43 2.54
C PHE A 78 -11.66 -4.97 1.12
N GLU A 79 -11.85 -4.09 0.13
CA GLU A 79 -11.80 -4.47 -1.30
C GLU A 79 -10.42 -5.06 -1.66
N PHE A 80 -9.35 -4.46 -1.14
CA PHE A 80 -8.01 -4.98 -1.34
C PHE A 80 -7.86 -6.40 -0.80
N GLN A 81 -8.27 -6.64 0.44
CA GLN A 81 -8.15 -7.95 1.08
C GLN A 81 -8.97 -9.01 0.35
N ARG A 82 -10.16 -8.67 -0.13
CA ARG A 82 -11.00 -9.54 -0.95
C ARG A 82 -10.31 -9.91 -2.27
N ARG A 83 -9.82 -8.92 -3.01
CA ARG A 83 -9.10 -9.14 -4.27
C ARG A 83 -7.78 -9.91 -4.06
N PHE A 84 -7.10 -9.64 -2.95
CA PHE A 84 -5.91 -10.41 -2.58
C PHE A 84 -6.26 -11.89 -2.36
N ARG A 85 -7.30 -12.20 -1.57
CA ARG A 85 -7.73 -13.57 -1.31
C ARG A 85 -8.04 -14.31 -2.60
N ASP A 86 -8.77 -13.68 -3.52
CA ASP A 86 -9.16 -14.29 -4.78
C ASP A 86 -7.92 -14.59 -5.65
N ALA A 87 -7.01 -13.62 -5.80
CA ALA A 87 -5.77 -13.82 -6.57
C ALA A 87 -4.81 -14.82 -5.89
N TYR A 88 -4.66 -14.78 -4.58
CA TYR A 88 -3.87 -15.74 -3.82
C TYR A 88 -4.39 -17.18 -4.02
N THR A 89 -5.70 -17.37 -3.93
CA THR A 89 -6.34 -18.68 -4.09
C THR A 89 -6.13 -19.20 -5.52
N ASP A 90 -6.32 -18.36 -6.53
CA ASP A 90 -6.10 -18.74 -7.93
C ASP A 90 -4.65 -19.14 -8.20
N ILE A 91 -3.67 -18.37 -7.73
CA ILE A 91 -2.24 -18.71 -7.84
C ILE A 91 -1.96 -20.07 -7.22
N ARG A 92 -2.48 -20.32 -6.01
CA ARG A 92 -2.26 -21.59 -5.30
C ARG A 92 -2.91 -22.77 -6.00
N GLN A 93 -4.11 -22.61 -6.55
CA GLN A 93 -4.81 -23.65 -7.32
C GLN A 93 -4.04 -24.04 -8.58
N ARG A 94 -3.34 -23.10 -9.21
CA ARG A 94 -2.47 -23.35 -10.37
C ARG A 94 -1.06 -23.84 -10.00
N ASN A 95 -0.81 -24.16 -8.73
CA ASN A 95 0.50 -24.52 -8.19
C ASN A 95 1.58 -23.42 -8.34
N GLY A 96 1.18 -22.17 -8.52
CA GLY A 96 2.05 -21.02 -8.47
C GLY A 96 2.45 -20.68 -7.03
N PHE A 97 3.54 -19.94 -6.85
CA PHE A 97 3.97 -19.47 -5.54
C PHE A 97 3.71 -17.98 -5.39
N PRO A 98 2.85 -17.55 -4.42
CA PRO A 98 2.54 -16.14 -4.22
C PRO A 98 3.73 -15.35 -3.67
N VAL A 99 4.05 -14.21 -4.29
CA VAL A 99 5.07 -13.25 -3.84
C VAL A 99 4.38 -11.92 -3.58
N PHE A 100 4.12 -11.62 -2.33
CA PHE A 100 3.44 -10.39 -1.90
C PHE A 100 4.45 -9.26 -1.75
N CYS A 101 4.35 -8.22 -2.57
CA CYS A 101 5.39 -7.19 -2.66
C CYS A 101 4.82 -5.78 -2.54
N GLY A 102 5.32 -4.99 -1.58
CA GLY A 102 4.92 -3.59 -1.52
C GLY A 102 5.39 -2.81 -0.30
N GLY A 103 4.82 -1.61 -0.15
CA GLY A 103 5.18 -0.68 0.91
C GLY A 103 4.00 -0.09 1.67
N SER A 104 2.76 -0.46 1.33
CA SER A 104 1.55 0.01 2.03
C SER A 104 1.33 -0.81 3.29
N GLY A 105 1.79 -0.27 4.44
CA GLY A 105 1.80 -0.99 5.71
C GLY A 105 0.44 -1.56 6.11
N LEU A 106 -0.65 -0.80 5.93
CA LEU A 106 -2.00 -1.27 6.22
C LEU A 106 -2.39 -2.49 5.36
N TYR A 107 -2.03 -2.50 4.07
CA TYR A 107 -2.34 -3.63 3.19
C TYR A 107 -1.55 -4.89 3.56
N LEU A 108 -0.25 -4.70 3.85
CA LEU A 108 0.61 -5.78 4.35
C LEU A 108 0.05 -6.37 5.64
N GLU A 109 -0.28 -5.52 6.60
CA GLU A 109 -0.77 -5.94 7.91
C GLU A 109 -2.14 -6.61 7.84
N ALA A 110 -3.07 -6.07 7.02
CA ALA A 110 -4.40 -6.64 6.83
C ALA A 110 -4.36 -8.08 6.29
N VAL A 111 -3.41 -8.36 5.39
CA VAL A 111 -3.20 -9.71 4.85
C VAL A 111 -2.49 -10.61 5.86
N LEU A 112 -1.36 -10.16 6.40
CA LEU A 112 -0.49 -10.98 7.25
C LEU A 112 -1.12 -11.32 8.60
N LYS A 113 -1.97 -10.43 9.14
CA LYS A 113 -2.77 -10.71 10.36
C LYS A 113 -4.11 -11.37 10.06
N GLY A 114 -4.53 -11.39 8.80
CA GLY A 114 -5.87 -11.85 8.45
C GLY A 114 -6.95 -11.00 9.12
N TYR A 115 -6.94 -9.68 8.88
CA TYR A 115 -7.96 -8.81 9.45
C TYR A 115 -9.37 -9.30 9.09
N LYS A 116 -10.23 -9.34 10.09
CA LYS A 116 -11.65 -9.63 9.89
C LYS A 116 -12.36 -8.38 9.38
N LEU A 117 -12.22 -8.12 8.09
CA LEU A 117 -12.86 -6.96 7.45
C LEU A 117 -14.19 -7.38 6.83
N THR A 118 -15.20 -6.55 6.99
CA THR A 118 -16.51 -6.73 6.35
C THR A 118 -16.89 -5.54 5.49
N GLN A 119 -17.78 -5.79 4.55
CA GLN A 119 -18.43 -4.72 3.79
C GLN A 119 -19.52 -4.09 4.64
N VAL A 120 -19.19 -3.02 5.32
CA VAL A 120 -20.15 -2.20 6.04
C VAL A 120 -20.61 -1.08 5.12
N PRO A 121 -21.89 -1.02 4.74
CA PRO A 121 -22.42 0.10 3.98
C PRO A 121 -22.27 1.40 4.78
N SER A 122 -22.17 2.52 4.09
CA SER A 122 -22.21 3.83 4.75
C SER A 122 -23.68 4.18 5.05
N ASP A 123 -23.94 4.57 6.29
CA ASP A 123 -25.22 5.10 6.73
C ASP A 123 -25.13 6.62 6.80
N GLN A 124 -25.70 7.30 5.79
CA GLN A 124 -25.59 8.76 5.71
C GLN A 124 -26.36 9.46 6.83
N GLU A 125 -27.53 8.97 7.21
CA GLU A 125 -28.33 9.56 8.31
C GLU A 125 -27.57 9.46 9.63
N ARG A 126 -26.95 8.29 9.88
CA ARG A 126 -26.13 8.09 11.07
C ARG A 126 -24.88 8.95 11.07
N ARG A 127 -24.24 9.12 9.91
CA ARG A 127 -23.07 10.01 9.76
C ARG A 127 -23.40 11.46 10.03
N ASP A 128 -24.54 11.94 9.57
CA ASP A 128 -24.98 13.30 9.79
C ASP A 128 -25.13 13.56 11.30
N VAL A 129 -25.76 12.65 12.04
CA VAL A 129 -25.86 12.73 13.51
C VAL A 129 -24.48 12.70 14.17
N LEU A 130 -23.62 11.77 13.80
CA LEU A 130 -22.30 11.64 14.40
C LEU A 130 -21.38 12.83 14.02
N SER A 131 -21.61 13.47 12.89
CA SER A 131 -20.82 14.62 12.45
C SER A 131 -21.05 15.88 13.28
N GLU A 132 -22.09 15.97 14.08
CA GLU A 132 -22.32 17.07 15.03
C GLU A 132 -21.49 16.92 16.31
N LEU A 133 -20.98 15.73 16.59
CA LEU A 133 -20.25 15.42 17.82
C LEU A 133 -18.76 15.79 17.72
N SER A 134 -18.16 16.14 18.84
CA SER A 134 -16.71 16.33 18.97
C SER A 134 -15.95 15.00 18.85
N LEU A 135 -14.63 15.06 18.64
CA LEU A 135 -13.79 13.87 18.59
C LEU A 135 -13.77 13.12 19.93
N GLU A 136 -13.85 13.84 21.04
CA GLU A 136 -13.92 13.28 22.39
C GLU A 136 -15.20 12.46 22.59
N GLU A 137 -16.36 13.02 22.23
CA GLU A 137 -17.65 12.33 22.34
C GLU A 137 -17.71 11.09 21.44
N LEU A 138 -17.23 11.20 20.20
CA LEU A 138 -17.12 10.04 19.29
C LEU A 138 -16.20 8.96 19.87
N SER A 139 -15.11 9.36 20.52
CA SER A 139 -14.17 8.43 21.14
C SER A 139 -14.79 7.71 22.35
N GLU A 140 -15.67 8.39 23.10
CA GLU A 140 -16.41 7.78 24.21
C GLU A 140 -17.46 6.76 23.71
N ILE A 141 -18.20 7.11 22.67
CA ILE A 141 -19.14 6.19 22.01
C ILE A 141 -18.38 4.93 21.55
N LEU A 142 -17.24 5.10 20.87
CA LEU A 142 -16.46 3.96 20.37
C LEU A 142 -15.92 3.07 21.50
N ARG A 143 -15.53 3.65 22.66
CA ARG A 143 -15.12 2.89 23.85
C ARG A 143 -16.26 2.03 24.43
N GLY A 144 -17.51 2.43 24.23
CA GLY A 144 -18.67 1.63 24.62
C GLY A 144 -18.81 0.34 23.81
N TYR A 145 -18.36 0.34 22.56
CA TYR A 145 -18.44 -0.84 21.69
C TYR A 145 -17.23 -1.75 21.80
N LYS A 146 -16.02 -1.19 21.91
CA LYS A 146 -14.77 -1.97 21.96
C LYS A 146 -13.71 -1.32 22.83
N LYS A 147 -12.77 -2.15 23.34
CA LYS A 147 -11.54 -1.63 23.93
C LYS A 147 -10.70 -0.96 22.82
N VAL A 148 -10.58 0.35 22.88
CA VAL A 148 -9.76 1.12 21.92
C VAL A 148 -8.28 0.92 22.28
N HIS A 149 -7.64 -0.06 21.69
CA HIS A 149 -6.22 -0.36 21.90
C HIS A 149 -5.28 0.48 21.01
N ASN A 150 -5.82 1.08 19.95
CA ASN A 150 -5.07 1.89 18.99
C ASN A 150 -5.68 3.29 18.89
N SER A 151 -4.83 4.31 18.89
CA SER A 151 -5.25 5.71 18.65
C SER A 151 -5.70 5.98 17.20
N SER A 152 -5.47 5.06 16.27
CA SER A 152 -5.76 5.26 14.85
C SER A 152 -7.23 5.49 14.54
N ASP A 153 -8.14 4.82 15.24
CA ASP A 153 -9.59 4.98 15.06
C ASP A 153 -10.10 6.33 15.60
N THR A 154 -9.36 6.92 16.52
CA THR A 154 -9.69 8.18 17.17
C THR A 154 -8.77 9.36 16.79
N GLU A 155 -7.94 9.20 15.74
CA GLU A 155 -7.07 10.29 15.25
C GLU A 155 -7.83 11.43 14.56
N THR A 156 -8.96 11.10 13.92
CA THR A 156 -9.81 12.08 13.23
C THR A 156 -11.29 11.73 13.39
N ARG A 157 -12.16 12.75 13.32
CA ARG A 157 -13.61 12.56 13.40
C ARG A 157 -14.11 11.54 12.37
N ASN A 158 -13.68 11.65 11.12
CA ASN A 158 -14.10 10.71 10.05
C ASN A 158 -13.71 9.25 10.35
N ARG A 159 -12.54 9.03 10.97
CA ARG A 159 -12.13 7.68 11.38
C ARG A 159 -12.97 7.16 12.55
N ALA A 160 -13.24 8.01 13.54
CA ALA A 160 -14.07 7.64 14.68
C ALA A 160 -15.51 7.32 14.24
N ILE A 161 -16.12 8.15 13.39
CA ILE A 161 -17.43 7.89 12.79
C ILE A 161 -17.43 6.55 12.06
N ARG A 162 -16.43 6.31 11.20
CA ARG A 162 -16.34 5.04 10.47
C ARG A 162 -16.17 3.83 11.38
N ALA A 163 -15.39 3.97 12.44
CA ALA A 163 -15.22 2.90 13.42
C ALA A 163 -16.52 2.58 14.17
N ILE A 164 -17.30 3.60 14.53
CA ILE A 164 -18.63 3.45 15.15
C ILE A 164 -19.59 2.73 14.20
N GLU A 165 -19.69 3.16 12.93
CA GLU A 165 -20.53 2.49 11.92
C GLU A 165 -20.19 0.99 11.81
N ILE A 166 -18.91 0.65 11.82
CA ILE A 166 -18.47 -0.75 11.73
C ILE A 166 -18.93 -1.54 12.95
N GLU A 167 -18.74 -1.04 14.16
CA GLU A 167 -19.13 -1.73 15.38
C GLU A 167 -20.66 -1.88 15.49
N GLU A 168 -21.43 -0.83 15.18
CA GLU A 168 -22.89 -0.86 15.14
C GLU A 168 -23.40 -1.91 14.13
N TYR A 169 -22.81 -1.94 12.93
CA TYR A 169 -23.15 -2.92 11.91
C TYR A 169 -22.87 -4.36 12.34
N LEU A 170 -21.70 -4.60 12.95
CA LEU A 170 -21.31 -5.93 13.44
C LEU A 170 -22.22 -6.44 14.57
N LEU A 171 -22.72 -5.55 15.43
CA LEU A 171 -23.68 -5.91 16.47
C LEU A 171 -25.03 -6.35 15.90
N LEU A 172 -25.45 -5.74 14.79
CA LEU A 172 -26.69 -6.08 14.11
C LEU A 172 -26.58 -7.35 13.25
N HIS A 173 -25.35 -7.78 12.93
CA HIS A 173 -25.06 -8.90 12.04
C HIS A 173 -24.05 -9.87 12.68
N PRO A 174 -24.41 -10.54 13.78
CA PRO A 174 -23.49 -11.41 14.54
C PRO A 174 -23.03 -12.66 13.77
N ASP A 175 -23.81 -13.08 12.76
CA ASP A 175 -23.57 -14.29 11.97
C ASP A 175 -22.65 -14.06 10.75
N LEU A 176 -22.06 -12.87 10.61
CA LEU A 176 -21.14 -12.61 9.51
C LEU A 176 -19.88 -13.45 9.68
N ASP A 177 -19.68 -14.37 8.74
CA ASP A 177 -18.48 -15.19 8.69
C ASP A 177 -17.36 -14.48 7.92
N PHE A 178 -16.17 -14.46 8.54
CA PHE A 178 -14.98 -13.79 8.01
C PHE A 178 -13.86 -14.81 7.83
N GLU A 179 -14.01 -15.70 6.90
CA GLU A 179 -12.92 -16.59 6.57
C GLU A 179 -11.86 -15.86 5.72
N PHE A 180 -10.73 -15.61 6.31
CA PHE A 180 -9.51 -15.25 5.61
C PHE A 180 -8.46 -16.35 5.83
N PRO A 181 -7.77 -16.82 4.78
CA PRO A 181 -6.83 -17.92 4.92
C PRO A 181 -5.71 -17.56 5.90
N LYS A 182 -5.36 -18.49 6.77
CA LYS A 182 -4.17 -18.35 7.61
C LYS A 182 -2.94 -18.61 6.72
N ILE A 183 -2.17 -17.58 6.47
CA ILE A 183 -1.02 -17.61 5.55
C ILE A 183 0.27 -17.58 6.37
N ASN A 184 1.08 -18.64 6.24
CA ASN A 184 2.43 -18.65 6.78
C ASN A 184 3.39 -18.01 5.76
N SER A 185 3.83 -16.78 6.00
CA SER A 185 4.67 -16.02 5.06
C SER A 185 6.08 -15.82 5.60
N LEU A 186 7.08 -16.09 4.76
CA LEU A 186 8.42 -15.54 4.97
C LEU A 186 8.38 -14.04 4.69
N ILE A 187 8.78 -13.21 5.64
CA ILE A 187 8.78 -11.76 5.47
C ILE A 187 10.22 -11.27 5.33
N VAL A 188 10.51 -10.65 4.20
CA VAL A 188 11.82 -10.11 3.86
C VAL A 188 11.71 -8.60 3.68
N GLY A 189 12.52 -7.84 4.40
CA GLY A 189 12.63 -6.40 4.27
C GLY A 189 13.86 -5.99 3.46
N VAL A 190 13.74 -4.97 2.61
CA VAL A 190 14.90 -4.35 1.93
C VAL A 190 15.09 -2.95 2.46
N SER A 191 16.28 -2.65 3.00
CA SER A 191 16.56 -1.32 3.54
C SER A 191 17.93 -0.81 3.14
N PHE A 192 18.05 0.52 3.16
CA PHE A 192 19.30 1.27 3.08
C PHE A 192 19.38 2.15 4.33
N ASP A 193 20.56 2.67 4.62
CA ASP A 193 20.70 3.74 5.59
C ASP A 193 19.83 4.98 5.19
N ARG A 194 19.76 5.93 6.11
CA ARG A 194 18.87 7.08 5.95
C ARG A 194 19.27 7.96 4.77
N ASP A 195 20.54 8.22 4.61
CA ASP A 195 21.03 9.23 3.67
C ASP A 195 20.96 8.68 2.23
N THR A 196 21.44 7.47 2.01
CA THR A 196 21.29 6.77 0.72
C THR A 196 19.81 6.65 0.30
N ARG A 197 18.93 6.32 1.24
CA ARG A 197 17.49 6.27 0.93
C ARG A 197 16.95 7.63 0.47
N ARG A 198 17.37 8.73 1.10
CA ARG A 198 16.98 10.10 0.70
C ARG A 198 17.49 10.44 -0.68
N GLU A 199 18.74 10.15 -0.97
CA GLU A 199 19.33 10.37 -2.29
C GLU A 199 18.59 9.60 -3.39
N ARG A 200 18.30 8.32 -3.15
CA ARG A 200 17.56 7.46 -4.09
C ARG A 200 16.15 7.98 -4.34
N ILE A 201 15.45 8.45 -3.31
CA ILE A 201 14.11 9.06 -3.45
C ILE A 201 14.20 10.31 -4.31
N THR A 202 15.11 11.22 -4.01
CA THR A 202 15.27 12.48 -4.75
C THR A 202 15.68 12.24 -6.21
N LYS A 203 16.59 11.29 -6.44
CA LYS A 203 16.99 10.89 -7.81
C LYS A 203 15.80 10.34 -8.60
N ARG A 204 15.02 9.44 -8.00
CA ARG A 204 13.84 8.85 -8.66
C ARG A 204 12.76 9.89 -8.93
N LEU A 205 12.54 10.84 -8.04
CA LEU A 205 11.59 11.94 -8.27
C LEU A 205 11.99 12.77 -9.49
N LYS A 206 13.26 13.18 -9.58
CA LYS A 206 13.77 13.91 -10.74
C LYS A 206 13.55 13.14 -12.04
N GLN A 207 13.98 11.88 -12.07
CA GLN A 207 13.82 11.01 -13.23
C GLN A 207 12.37 10.93 -13.70
N ARG A 208 11.40 10.76 -12.80
CA ARG A 208 9.98 10.67 -13.16
C ARG A 208 9.40 11.99 -13.66
N LEU A 209 9.86 13.11 -13.14
CA LEU A 209 9.49 14.41 -13.69
C LEU A 209 9.98 14.54 -15.13
N ASP A 210 11.21 14.10 -15.42
CA ASP A 210 11.79 14.09 -16.78
C ASP A 210 11.07 13.08 -17.70
N GLU A 211 10.54 11.99 -17.17
CA GLU A 211 9.76 10.96 -17.88
C GLU A 211 8.30 11.39 -18.18
N GLY A 212 7.85 12.56 -17.74
CA GLY A 212 6.54 13.11 -18.07
C GLY A 212 5.48 12.96 -16.98
N MET A 213 5.85 12.88 -15.70
CA MET A 213 4.89 12.77 -14.60
C MET A 213 3.94 13.99 -14.50
N VAL A 214 4.37 15.19 -14.95
CA VAL A 214 3.52 16.37 -15.02
C VAL A 214 2.45 16.18 -16.10
N GLU A 215 2.83 15.65 -17.25
CA GLU A 215 1.95 15.39 -18.39
C GLU A 215 0.91 14.31 -18.05
N GLU A 216 1.28 13.29 -17.26
CA GLU A 216 0.34 12.29 -16.73
C GLU A 216 -0.79 12.99 -15.94
N VAL A 217 -0.45 13.89 -15.02
CA VAL A 217 -1.45 14.60 -14.20
C VAL A 217 -2.28 15.55 -15.06
N ARG A 218 -1.71 16.25 -16.04
CA ARG A 218 -2.47 17.06 -16.99
C ARG A 218 -3.45 16.25 -17.80
N GLY A 219 -3.03 15.06 -18.25
CA GLY A 219 -3.90 14.12 -18.95
C GLY A 219 -5.11 13.69 -18.11
N LEU A 220 -4.90 13.42 -16.82
CA LEU A 220 -5.97 13.07 -15.88
C LEU A 220 -6.94 14.24 -15.66
N LEU A 221 -6.46 15.47 -15.49
CA LEU A 221 -7.31 16.67 -15.40
C LEU A 221 -8.12 16.87 -16.69
N ASN A 222 -7.48 16.73 -17.86
CA ASN A 222 -8.16 16.86 -19.15
C ASN A 222 -9.20 15.77 -19.41
N SER A 223 -9.08 14.61 -18.78
CA SER A 223 -10.06 13.52 -18.83
C SER A 223 -11.29 13.77 -17.96
N GLY A 224 -11.34 14.88 -17.21
CA GLY A 224 -12.48 15.28 -16.39
C GLY A 224 -12.32 15.00 -14.90
N LEU A 225 -11.16 14.53 -14.43
CA LEU A 225 -10.90 14.43 -12.99
C LEU A 225 -10.71 15.82 -12.39
N THR A 226 -11.33 16.05 -11.25
CA THR A 226 -11.20 17.34 -10.55
C THR A 226 -9.87 17.43 -9.79
N SER A 227 -9.35 18.64 -9.64
CA SER A 227 -8.16 18.92 -8.81
C SER A 227 -8.31 18.37 -7.38
N GLU A 228 -9.50 18.50 -6.81
CA GLU A 228 -9.82 17.98 -5.50
C GLU A 228 -9.71 16.43 -5.43
N SER A 229 -10.26 15.74 -6.43
CA SER A 229 -10.17 14.28 -6.49
C SER A 229 -8.73 13.78 -6.64
N LEU A 230 -7.89 14.48 -7.43
CA LEU A 230 -6.49 14.10 -7.63
C LEU A 230 -5.66 14.20 -6.35
N THR A 231 -5.97 15.12 -5.44
CA THR A 231 -5.25 15.23 -4.15
C THR A 231 -5.42 13.99 -3.27
N TYR A 232 -6.44 13.16 -3.50
CA TYR A 232 -6.69 11.91 -2.79
C TYR A 232 -5.70 10.79 -3.15
N TYR A 233 -5.21 10.78 -4.40
CA TYR A 233 -4.46 9.63 -4.93
C TYR A 233 -2.97 9.57 -4.53
N GLY A 234 -2.47 10.54 -3.82
CA GLY A 234 -1.12 10.50 -3.28
C GLY A 234 -0.39 11.84 -3.32
N LEU A 235 0.84 11.79 -2.87
CA LEU A 235 1.65 13.00 -2.72
C LEU A 235 1.98 13.61 -4.08
N GLU A 236 2.34 12.77 -5.05
CA GLU A 236 2.72 13.16 -6.39
C GLU A 236 1.55 13.90 -7.06
N TYR A 237 0.38 13.28 -7.08
CA TYR A 237 -0.82 13.89 -7.69
C TYR A 237 -1.23 15.18 -6.98
N LYS A 238 -1.14 15.22 -5.66
CA LYS A 238 -1.44 16.43 -4.87
C LYS A 238 -0.54 17.60 -5.30
N PHE A 239 0.77 17.43 -5.21
CA PHE A 239 1.69 18.55 -5.44
C PHE A 239 1.79 18.95 -6.92
N LEU A 240 1.68 17.97 -7.83
CA LEU A 240 1.64 18.26 -9.26
C LEU A 240 0.35 18.96 -9.66
N THR A 241 -0.79 18.62 -9.08
CA THR A 241 -2.04 19.36 -9.31
C THR A 241 -1.91 20.81 -8.85
N LEU A 242 -1.37 21.07 -7.66
CA LEU A 242 -1.14 22.43 -7.16
C LEU A 242 -0.19 23.24 -8.06
N TYR A 243 0.80 22.58 -8.67
CA TYR A 243 1.66 23.23 -9.66
C TYR A 243 0.91 23.54 -10.96
N ILE A 244 0.13 22.61 -11.48
CA ILE A 244 -0.61 22.77 -12.75
C ILE A 244 -1.70 23.83 -12.61
N THR A 245 -2.33 23.96 -11.43
CA THR A 245 -3.35 24.99 -11.13
C THR A 245 -2.75 26.35 -10.80
N GLY A 246 -1.42 26.48 -10.72
CA GLY A 246 -0.73 27.75 -10.48
C GLY A 246 -0.63 28.15 -9.01
N GLU A 247 -0.94 27.25 -8.08
CA GLU A 247 -0.81 27.47 -6.63
C GLU A 247 0.63 27.32 -6.13
N LEU A 248 1.48 26.62 -6.86
CA LEU A 248 2.90 26.44 -6.58
C LEU A 248 3.74 26.73 -7.81
N SER A 249 4.95 27.28 -7.64
CA SER A 249 5.98 27.26 -8.68
C SER A 249 6.54 25.84 -8.87
N SER A 250 7.29 25.63 -9.96
CA SER A 250 7.97 24.35 -10.22
C SER A 250 8.95 23.98 -9.10
N GLU A 251 9.70 24.96 -8.61
CA GLU A 251 10.68 24.80 -7.55
C GLU A 251 10.00 24.44 -6.22
N GLU A 252 8.93 25.16 -5.87
CA GLU A 252 8.15 24.89 -4.66
C GLU A 252 7.49 23.52 -4.70
N MET A 253 6.94 23.14 -5.86
CA MET A 253 6.34 21.82 -6.05
C MET A 253 7.37 20.73 -5.83
N PHE A 254 8.55 20.82 -6.46
CA PHE A 254 9.61 19.85 -6.30
C PHE A 254 10.08 19.73 -4.86
N GLU A 255 10.35 20.86 -4.20
CA GLU A 255 10.84 20.87 -2.83
C GLU A 255 9.82 20.24 -1.85
N LYS A 256 8.56 20.71 -1.91
CA LYS A 256 7.49 20.22 -1.04
C LYS A 256 7.19 18.74 -1.28
N LEU A 257 7.14 18.30 -2.54
CA LEU A 257 6.93 16.90 -2.90
C LEU A 257 8.08 16.02 -2.41
N ASN A 258 9.33 16.42 -2.63
CA ASN A 258 10.50 15.69 -2.18
C ASN A 258 10.51 15.50 -0.66
N ILE A 259 10.22 16.57 0.10
CA ILE A 259 10.08 16.50 1.56
C ILE A 259 8.96 15.52 1.96
N ALA A 260 7.82 15.60 1.30
CA ALA A 260 6.66 14.76 1.61
C ALA A 260 6.94 13.27 1.35
N ILE A 261 7.68 12.92 0.27
CA ILE A 261 8.09 11.54 -0.02
C ILE A 261 9.10 11.03 1.03
N HIS A 262 10.05 11.87 1.47
CA HIS A 262 10.95 11.51 2.56
C HIS A 262 10.20 11.20 3.86
N GLN A 263 9.19 12.01 4.19
CA GLN A 263 8.32 11.77 5.35
C GLN A 263 7.49 10.50 5.18
N PHE A 264 7.01 10.23 3.97
CA PHE A 264 6.29 8.99 3.66
C PHE A 264 7.16 7.76 3.87
N ALA A 265 8.39 7.76 3.36
CA ALA A 265 9.35 6.67 3.58
C ALA A 265 9.66 6.46 5.08
N LYS A 266 9.74 7.55 5.87
CA LYS A 266 9.88 7.45 7.33
C LYS A 266 8.67 6.77 7.97
N ARG A 267 7.44 7.14 7.56
CA ARG A 267 6.20 6.50 8.05
C ARG A 267 6.16 5.01 7.71
N GLN A 268 6.57 4.61 6.50
CA GLN A 268 6.67 3.20 6.13
C GLN A 268 7.59 2.43 7.09
N MET A 269 8.78 2.94 7.36
CA MET A 269 9.71 2.32 8.31
C MET A 269 9.16 2.27 9.74
N THR A 270 8.41 3.29 10.17
CA THR A 270 7.74 3.29 11.48
C THR A 270 6.70 2.17 11.54
N TRP A 271 5.97 1.95 10.44
CA TRP A 271 5.00 0.86 10.36
C TRP A 271 5.66 -0.52 10.43
N PHE A 272 6.74 -0.74 9.69
CA PHE A 272 7.45 -2.02 9.72
C PHE A 272 8.02 -2.32 11.11
N ARG A 273 8.59 -1.32 11.81
CA ARG A 273 9.02 -1.46 13.20
C ARG A 273 7.85 -1.75 14.17
N LYS A 274 6.66 -1.21 13.88
CA LYS A 274 5.45 -1.59 14.62
C LYS A 274 5.14 -3.06 14.41
N MET A 275 5.15 -3.55 13.18
CA MET A 275 4.93 -4.96 12.88
C MET A 275 5.90 -5.88 13.64
N GLU A 276 7.20 -5.53 13.66
CA GLU A 276 8.21 -6.29 14.44
C GLU A 276 7.86 -6.32 15.94
N ARG A 277 7.47 -5.20 16.53
CA ARG A 277 7.05 -5.16 17.96
C ARG A 277 5.79 -5.97 18.22
N GLU A 278 4.96 -6.18 17.22
CA GLU A 278 3.75 -7.00 17.28
C GLU A 278 4.00 -8.48 16.94
N GLY A 279 5.29 -8.88 16.81
CA GLY A 279 5.72 -10.26 16.68
C GLY A 279 5.96 -10.75 15.27
N PHE A 280 5.93 -9.90 14.24
CA PHE A 280 6.37 -10.30 12.91
C PHE A 280 7.89 -10.37 12.84
N GLU A 281 8.42 -11.49 12.40
CA GLU A 281 9.84 -11.66 12.10
C GLU A 281 10.12 -11.15 10.69
N ILE A 282 10.84 -10.03 10.57
CA ILE A 282 11.24 -9.44 9.29
C ILE A 282 12.74 -9.67 9.09
N HIS A 283 13.09 -10.46 8.07
CA HIS A 283 14.48 -10.69 7.69
C HIS A 283 14.97 -9.53 6.82
N TRP A 284 15.72 -8.60 7.42
CA TRP A 284 16.21 -7.42 6.72
C TRP A 284 17.44 -7.72 5.86
N LEU A 285 17.30 -7.48 4.55
CA LEU A 285 18.40 -7.47 3.59
C LEU A 285 19.03 -6.09 3.49
N ASP A 286 20.35 -6.09 3.50
CA ASP A 286 21.12 -4.90 3.16
C ASP A 286 20.87 -4.52 1.69
N GLY A 287 20.40 -3.29 1.46
CA GLY A 287 20.11 -2.77 0.13
C GLY A 287 21.35 -2.68 -0.77
N TYR A 288 22.55 -2.63 -0.21
CA TYR A 288 23.81 -2.55 -0.96
C TYR A 288 24.27 -3.88 -1.55
N LEU A 289 23.79 -5.01 -1.03
CA LEU A 289 24.16 -6.31 -1.58
C LEU A 289 23.86 -6.40 -3.08
N PRO A 290 24.68 -7.10 -3.86
CA PRO A 290 24.36 -7.46 -5.24
C PRO A 290 23.05 -8.21 -5.35
N MET A 291 22.32 -8.04 -6.45
CA MET A 291 20.98 -8.66 -6.65
C MET A 291 21.03 -10.18 -6.47
N GLU A 292 22.03 -10.86 -7.03
CA GLU A 292 22.17 -12.33 -6.93
C GLU A 292 22.41 -12.81 -5.49
N GLU A 293 23.07 -12.01 -4.65
CA GLU A 293 23.26 -12.35 -3.23
C GLU A 293 21.94 -12.19 -2.46
N LYS A 294 21.18 -11.12 -2.74
CA LYS A 294 19.82 -10.95 -2.18
C LYS A 294 18.92 -12.12 -2.54
N ILE A 295 18.90 -12.50 -3.82
CA ILE A 295 18.12 -13.65 -4.31
C ILE A 295 18.53 -14.93 -3.58
N ARG A 296 19.85 -15.20 -3.48
CA ARG A 296 20.38 -16.39 -2.80
C ARG A 296 19.93 -16.47 -1.36
N SER A 297 20.01 -15.34 -0.63
CA SER A 297 19.57 -15.26 0.77
C SER A 297 18.08 -15.58 0.92
N VAL A 298 17.24 -14.97 0.08
CA VAL A 298 15.78 -15.23 0.10
C VAL A 298 15.47 -16.70 -0.21
N LEU A 299 16.10 -17.27 -1.23
CA LEU A 299 15.90 -18.68 -1.60
C LEU A 299 16.39 -19.65 -0.52
N GLN A 300 17.42 -19.30 0.23
CA GLN A 300 17.90 -20.07 1.37
C GLN A 300 16.89 -20.06 2.53
N TRP A 301 16.29 -18.93 2.84
CA TRP A 301 15.29 -18.80 3.89
C TRP A 301 13.94 -19.48 3.54
N LEU A 302 13.62 -19.58 2.25
CA LEU A 302 12.40 -20.25 1.77
C LEU A 302 12.44 -21.79 1.89
N LYS A 303 13.62 -22.38 2.00
CA LYS A 303 13.80 -23.84 2.18
C LYS A 303 13.49 -24.26 3.59
#